data_61dde8dac75dd2212048204fed2fb0bf
#
_entry.id   61dde8dac75dd2212048204fed2fb0bf
#
_cell.length_a   1.000
_cell.length_b   1.000
_cell.length_c   1.000
_cell.angle_alpha   90.00
_cell.angle_beta   90.00
_cell.angle_gamma   90.00
#
_symmetry.space_group_name_H-M   'P 1'
#
loop_
_entity.id
_entity.type
_entity.pdbx_description
1 polymer ?
#
loop_
_entity_poly.entity_id
_entity_poly.type
_entity_poly.pdbx_seq_one_letter_code
_entity_poly.pdbx_strand_id
1 'polypeptide(L)'
;ERDDASRRELLVALENVLGVFRGGRYLVFEFAALAAAERERLSRILQRMAANDMSDSLVTSANDWRERLAQNRLEAARRSLLQADLDAAEGFLRAAAKIAPESKVVNRHLGSFYLASGDSARALDHLRRHGLLVVVPQLKAEPRIDGEMDERAWESAAHLTEFQQLPRSQRFRKARVRSEVLLGYRDDDLFIGVVAHQDEEPIARATEHDGSVGDDDCFELFIDVDLDQRSYHQIIVNSIPALADFYNDGSTRHGTPDWNGAIDVASVSEKDRWSVELTLSARDLGGKIPEEGTLWGFNAARYHVASDEYGQWLPTPNSAHRPDHFGFLLFE
;
A
#
# COMPACT_ATOMS: atom_id res chain seq x y z
N GLU A 1 -25.74 13.99 30.74
CA GLU A 1 -25.64 13.03 31.88
C GLU A 1 -25.37 11.58 31.42
N ARG A 2 -25.97 11.09 30.31
CA ARG A 2 -25.65 9.74 29.77
C ARG A 2 -24.24 9.63 29.19
N ASP A 3 -23.71 10.71 28.68
CA ASP A 3 -22.39 10.78 28.08
C ASP A 3 -21.26 10.73 29.14
N ASP A 4 -21.55 11.26 30.33
CA ASP A 4 -20.56 11.34 31.42
C ASP A 4 -20.37 9.99 32.15
N ALA A 5 -21.43 9.16 32.22
CA ALA A 5 -21.36 7.81 32.78
C ALA A 5 -20.53 6.86 31.83
N SER A 6 -20.78 6.94 30.55
CA SER A 6 -20.01 6.17 29.52
C SER A 6 -18.54 6.61 29.47
N ARG A 7 -18.26 7.90 29.66
CA ARG A 7 -16.90 8.45 29.79
C ARG A 7 -16.17 7.94 31.04
N ARG A 8 -16.88 7.87 32.19
CA ARG A 8 -16.29 7.35 33.44
C ARG A 8 -16.03 5.85 33.37
N GLU A 9 -16.97 5.06 32.83
CA GLU A 9 -16.74 3.63 32.62
C GLU A 9 -15.57 3.34 31.69
N LEU A 10 -15.38 4.19 30.67
CA LEU A 10 -14.26 4.11 29.75
C LEU A 10 -12.94 4.49 30.43
N LEU A 11 -12.93 5.58 31.21
CA LEU A 11 -11.74 6.00 31.95
C LEU A 11 -11.33 4.94 32.99
N VAL A 12 -12.29 4.34 33.68
CA VAL A 12 -12.04 3.24 34.62
C VAL A 12 -11.54 1.98 33.90
N ALA A 13 -12.09 1.66 32.71
CA ALA A 13 -11.61 0.55 31.91
C ALA A 13 -10.21 0.83 31.33
N LEU A 14 -9.96 2.06 30.92
CA LEU A 14 -8.63 2.54 30.48
C LEU A 14 -7.65 2.66 31.65
N GLU A 15 -8.07 3.08 32.85
CA GLU A 15 -7.21 3.13 34.04
C GLU A 15 -6.90 1.74 34.58
N ASN A 16 -7.82 0.80 34.52
CA ASN A 16 -7.56 -0.61 34.84
C ASN A 16 -6.63 -1.26 33.81
N VAL A 17 -6.76 -0.90 32.56
CA VAL A 17 -5.83 -1.26 31.50
C VAL A 17 -4.54 -0.45 31.60
N LEU A 18 -4.57 0.89 31.89
CA LEU A 18 -3.45 1.80 32.05
C LEU A 18 -2.75 1.69 33.41
N GLY A 19 -3.38 1.18 34.46
CA GLY A 19 -2.71 0.81 35.71
C GLY A 19 -1.63 -0.24 35.47
N VAL A 20 -1.84 -1.09 34.50
CA VAL A 20 -0.86 -2.03 33.93
C VAL A 20 0.19 -1.30 33.08
N PHE A 21 -0.11 -0.08 32.58
CA PHE A 21 0.69 0.68 31.61
C PHE A 21 1.76 1.61 32.20
N ARG A 22 1.74 1.94 33.45
CA ARG A 22 2.76 2.81 34.07
C ARG A 22 4.18 2.21 34.10
N GLY A 23 4.34 0.96 33.70
CA GLY A 23 5.61 0.22 33.63
C GLY A 23 6.32 0.17 32.26
N GLY A 24 5.81 0.77 31.23
CA GLY A 24 6.52 1.22 29.99
C GLY A 24 7.31 0.24 29.13
N ARG A 25 7.19 -1.09 29.20
CA ARG A 25 7.80 -2.06 28.27
C ARG A 25 7.11 -3.44 28.13
N TYR A 26 6.11 -3.74 28.90
CA TYR A 26 5.55 -5.11 29.01
C TYR A 26 4.16 -5.32 28.39
N LEU A 27 3.65 -4.35 27.69
CA LEU A 27 2.27 -4.29 27.21
C LEU A 27 1.83 -5.34 26.20
N VAL A 28 2.73 -5.81 25.38
CA VAL A 28 2.41 -6.79 24.32
C VAL A 28 2.12 -8.17 24.90
N PHE A 29 2.73 -8.51 26.03
CA PHE A 29 2.55 -9.83 26.67
C PHE A 29 1.29 -9.94 27.55
N GLU A 30 0.89 -8.88 28.23
CA GLU A 30 -0.22 -8.94 29.19
C GLU A 30 -1.60 -8.82 28.54
N PHE A 31 -1.71 -8.15 27.38
CA PHE A 31 -2.97 -8.11 26.63
C PHE A 31 -3.35 -9.49 26.05
N ALA A 32 -2.37 -10.33 25.75
CA ALA A 32 -2.63 -11.73 25.38
C ALA A 32 -3.14 -12.55 26.56
N ALA A 33 -2.86 -12.11 27.79
CA ALA A 33 -3.31 -12.74 29.04
C ALA A 33 -4.71 -12.30 29.50
N LEU A 34 -5.31 -11.23 28.91
CA LEU A 34 -6.68 -10.85 29.20
C LEU A 34 -7.65 -11.98 28.82
N ALA A 35 -8.54 -12.31 29.71
CA ALA A 35 -9.57 -13.31 29.44
C ALA A 35 -10.40 -12.93 28.20
N ALA A 36 -10.89 -13.92 27.46
CA ALA A 36 -11.62 -13.70 26.21
C ALA A 36 -12.81 -12.71 26.38
N ALA A 37 -13.48 -12.76 27.52
CA ALA A 37 -14.57 -11.87 27.88
C ALA A 37 -14.15 -10.39 28.04
N GLU A 38 -12.96 -10.14 28.58
CA GLU A 38 -12.44 -8.76 28.75
C GLU A 38 -11.99 -8.17 27.42
N ARG A 39 -11.38 -8.99 26.54
CA ARG A 39 -11.05 -8.61 25.17
C ARG A 39 -12.29 -8.25 24.36
N GLU A 40 -13.36 -9.02 24.51
CA GLU A 40 -14.63 -8.78 23.83
C GLU A 40 -15.35 -7.54 24.40
N ARG A 41 -15.27 -7.31 25.71
CA ARG A 41 -15.79 -6.10 26.35
C ARG A 41 -15.06 -4.84 25.86
N LEU A 42 -13.72 -4.89 25.78
CA LEU A 42 -12.91 -3.78 25.27
C LEU A 42 -13.18 -3.52 23.78
N SER A 43 -13.31 -4.58 22.97
CA SER A 43 -13.69 -4.46 21.56
C SER A 43 -15.04 -3.80 21.38
N ARG A 44 -16.05 -4.16 22.19
CA ARG A 44 -17.38 -3.51 22.17
C ARG A 44 -17.34 -2.06 22.61
N ILE A 45 -16.50 -1.70 23.59
CA ILE A 45 -16.30 -0.32 24.03
C ILE A 45 -15.67 0.49 22.88
N LEU A 46 -14.65 -0.01 22.27
CA LEU A 46 -13.96 0.63 21.12
C LEU A 46 -14.90 0.80 19.92
N GLN A 47 -15.76 -0.19 19.64
CA GLN A 47 -16.79 -0.09 18.59
C GLN A 47 -17.84 0.97 18.88
N ARG A 48 -18.28 1.08 20.13
CA ARG A 48 -19.24 2.14 20.55
C ARG A 48 -18.63 3.52 20.50
N MET A 49 -17.35 3.65 20.83
CA MET A 49 -16.60 4.92 20.70
C MET A 49 -16.49 5.37 19.25
N ALA A 50 -16.22 4.45 18.35
CA ALA A 50 -16.15 4.72 16.90
C ALA A 50 -17.51 5.08 16.30
N ALA A 51 -18.63 4.60 16.90
CA ALA A 51 -19.99 4.87 16.42
C ALA A 51 -20.59 6.19 16.96
N ASN A 52 -20.01 6.82 17.97
CA ASN A 52 -20.59 7.94 18.72
C ASN A 52 -19.83 9.26 18.55
N ASP A 53 -19.37 9.59 17.36
CA ASP A 53 -18.81 10.92 17.00
C ASP A 53 -17.88 11.54 18.08
N MET A 54 -17.07 10.70 18.72
CA MET A 54 -16.08 11.14 19.71
C MET A 54 -14.90 11.79 18.98
N SER A 55 -14.31 12.81 19.60
CA SER A 55 -13.26 13.63 19.01
C SER A 55 -12.23 12.82 18.21
N ASP A 56 -11.81 13.32 17.05
CA ASP A 56 -10.88 12.68 16.11
C ASP A 56 -9.66 12.02 16.78
N SER A 57 -9.18 12.58 17.89
CA SER A 57 -8.06 12.03 18.66
C SER A 57 -8.37 10.68 19.36
N LEU A 58 -9.60 10.50 19.83
CA LEU A 58 -10.01 9.25 20.51
C LEU A 58 -10.31 8.14 19.49
N VAL A 59 -10.96 8.50 18.37
CA VAL A 59 -11.18 7.57 17.24
C VAL A 59 -9.85 7.09 16.67
N THR A 60 -8.90 8.00 16.48
CA THR A 60 -7.54 7.68 16.02
C THR A 60 -6.84 6.73 16.99
N SER A 61 -6.90 7.00 18.31
CA SER A 61 -6.30 6.12 19.31
C SER A 61 -6.95 4.73 19.34
N ALA A 62 -8.26 4.64 19.15
CA ALA A 62 -8.96 3.35 19.09
C ALA A 62 -8.56 2.53 17.85
N ASN A 63 -8.35 3.18 16.71
CA ASN A 63 -7.89 2.52 15.48
C ASN A 63 -6.44 2.06 15.62
N ASP A 64 -5.55 2.86 16.20
CA ASP A 64 -4.17 2.46 16.49
C ASP A 64 -4.12 1.22 17.38
N TRP A 65 -5.02 1.09 18.35
CA TRP A 65 -5.12 -0.09 19.20
C TRP A 65 -5.61 -1.34 18.44
N ARG A 66 -6.61 -1.18 17.56
CA ARG A 66 -7.08 -2.27 16.71
C ARG A 66 -5.97 -2.78 15.81
N GLU A 67 -5.21 -1.88 15.20
CA GLU A 67 -4.06 -2.23 14.37
C GLU A 67 -3.03 -3.05 15.17
N ARG A 68 -2.62 -2.59 16.36
CA ARG A 68 -1.68 -3.32 17.21
C ARG A 68 -2.19 -4.71 17.63
N LEU A 69 -3.49 -4.81 17.97
CA LEU A 69 -4.10 -6.10 18.29
C LEU A 69 -4.14 -7.05 17.09
N ALA A 70 -4.45 -6.52 15.92
CA ALA A 70 -4.44 -7.27 14.69
C ALA A 70 -3.02 -7.75 14.34
N GLN A 71 -1.98 -6.91 14.54
CA GLN A 71 -0.58 -7.30 14.36
C GLN A 71 -0.20 -8.53 15.20
N ASN A 72 -0.62 -8.62 16.45
CA ASN A 72 -0.38 -9.81 17.27
C ASN A 72 -1.03 -11.07 16.68
N ARG A 73 -2.16 -10.93 15.98
CA ARG A 73 -2.79 -12.05 15.25
C ARG A 73 -2.04 -12.41 13.99
N LEU A 74 -1.54 -11.42 13.25
CA LEU A 74 -0.68 -11.67 12.09
C LEU A 74 0.60 -12.43 12.49
N GLU A 75 1.22 -12.06 13.60
CA GLU A 75 2.39 -12.79 14.13
C GLU A 75 2.04 -14.22 14.54
N ALA A 76 0.86 -14.45 15.11
CA ALA A 76 0.38 -15.80 15.41
C ALA A 76 0.14 -16.61 14.13
N ALA A 77 -0.50 -16.00 13.12
CA ALA A 77 -0.71 -16.62 11.82
C ALA A 77 0.64 -17.03 11.17
N ARG A 78 1.61 -16.11 11.17
CA ARG A 78 2.95 -16.38 10.65
C ARG A 78 3.61 -17.59 11.33
N ARG A 79 3.51 -17.69 12.66
CA ARG A 79 4.03 -18.85 13.38
C ARG A 79 3.33 -20.14 12.97
N SER A 80 2.00 -20.11 12.78
CA SER A 80 1.25 -21.27 12.30
C SER A 80 1.67 -21.68 10.90
N LEU A 81 1.89 -20.71 9.99
CA LEU A 81 2.40 -20.97 8.64
C LEU A 81 3.77 -21.66 8.66
N LEU A 82 4.68 -21.21 9.54
CA LEU A 82 5.99 -21.84 9.72
C LEU A 82 5.90 -23.30 10.24
N GLN A 83 4.79 -23.65 10.89
CA GLN A 83 4.48 -25.00 11.35
C GLN A 83 3.62 -25.80 10.37
N ALA A 84 3.32 -25.23 9.20
CA ALA A 84 2.40 -25.78 8.20
C ALA A 84 0.97 -26.04 8.73
N ASP A 85 0.57 -25.34 9.80
CA ASP A 85 -0.80 -25.39 10.34
C ASP A 85 -1.66 -24.31 9.65
N LEU A 86 -2.19 -24.68 8.48
CA LEU A 86 -2.97 -23.76 7.64
C LEU A 86 -4.30 -23.35 8.27
N ASP A 87 -4.97 -24.27 9.00
CA ASP A 87 -6.24 -24.01 9.64
C ASP A 87 -6.10 -22.98 10.77
N ALA A 88 -5.06 -23.15 11.62
CA ALA A 88 -4.76 -22.16 12.64
C ALA A 88 -4.34 -20.82 12.04
N ALA A 89 -3.55 -20.83 10.96
CA ALA A 89 -3.14 -19.61 10.25
C ALA A 89 -4.35 -18.83 9.72
N GLU A 90 -5.28 -19.51 9.02
CA GLU A 90 -6.53 -18.88 8.55
C GLU A 90 -7.34 -18.32 9.73
N GLY A 91 -7.48 -19.09 10.80
CA GLY A 91 -8.19 -18.67 12.01
C GLY A 91 -7.63 -17.37 12.59
N PHE A 92 -6.31 -17.24 12.67
CA PHE A 92 -5.65 -16.02 13.16
C PHE A 92 -5.79 -14.85 12.19
N LEU A 93 -5.64 -15.07 10.88
CA LEU A 93 -5.82 -14.03 9.86
C LEU A 93 -7.25 -13.48 9.85
N ARG A 94 -8.25 -14.34 9.90
CA ARG A 94 -9.66 -13.93 9.99
C ARG A 94 -9.95 -13.20 11.31
N ALA A 95 -9.34 -13.61 12.41
CA ALA A 95 -9.46 -12.90 13.68
C ALA A 95 -8.82 -11.51 13.60
N ALA A 96 -7.67 -11.36 12.92
CA ALA A 96 -7.06 -10.06 12.66
C ALA A 96 -7.98 -9.15 11.84
N ALA A 97 -8.54 -9.66 10.74
CA ALA A 97 -9.47 -8.92 9.88
C ALA A 97 -10.75 -8.49 10.62
N LYS A 98 -11.23 -9.31 11.54
CA LYS A 98 -12.38 -8.95 12.41
C LYS A 98 -12.03 -7.84 13.41
N ILE A 99 -10.80 -7.78 13.90
CA ILE A 99 -10.32 -6.75 14.83
C ILE A 99 -10.11 -5.42 14.10
N ALA A 100 -9.46 -5.44 12.94
CA ALA A 100 -9.14 -4.27 12.12
C ALA A 100 -9.66 -4.45 10.68
N PRO A 101 -10.99 -4.36 10.46
CA PRO A 101 -11.59 -4.67 9.15
C PRO A 101 -11.15 -3.69 8.04
N GLU A 102 -10.79 -2.46 8.40
CA GLU A 102 -10.33 -1.45 7.46
C GLU A 102 -8.81 -1.46 7.24
N SER A 103 -8.08 -2.32 7.96
CA SER A 103 -6.64 -2.42 7.81
C SER A 103 -6.26 -3.04 6.48
N LYS A 104 -5.67 -2.24 5.60
CA LYS A 104 -5.16 -2.73 4.32
C LYS A 104 -4.08 -3.81 4.51
N VAL A 105 -3.21 -3.63 5.51
CA VAL A 105 -2.16 -4.61 5.83
C VAL A 105 -2.75 -5.98 6.22
N VAL A 106 -3.72 -5.98 7.13
CA VAL A 106 -4.38 -7.21 7.59
C VAL A 106 -5.12 -7.91 6.46
N ASN A 107 -5.91 -7.14 5.69
CA ASN A 107 -6.71 -7.70 4.59
C ASN A 107 -5.83 -8.18 3.44
N ARG A 108 -4.70 -7.53 3.21
CA ARG A 108 -3.71 -8.01 2.25
C ARG A 108 -3.15 -9.38 2.65
N HIS A 109 -2.75 -9.56 3.91
CA HIS A 109 -2.26 -10.86 4.37
C HIS A 109 -3.30 -11.97 4.26
N LEU A 110 -4.57 -11.67 4.57
CA LEU A 110 -5.66 -12.63 4.41
C LEU A 110 -5.92 -12.98 2.94
N GLY A 111 -5.90 -11.98 2.05
CA GLY A 111 -6.04 -12.20 0.60
C GLY A 111 -4.88 -13.01 0.03
N SER A 112 -3.64 -12.73 0.41
CA SER A 112 -2.46 -13.49 0.02
C SER A 112 -2.51 -14.95 0.52
N PHE A 113 -3.03 -15.16 1.72
CA PHE A 113 -3.25 -16.51 2.24
C PHE A 113 -4.23 -17.31 1.36
N TYR A 114 -5.35 -16.70 0.94
CA TYR A 114 -6.30 -17.37 0.03
C TYR A 114 -5.68 -17.67 -1.33
N LEU A 115 -4.87 -16.76 -1.89
CA LEU A 115 -4.11 -17.02 -3.14
C LEU A 115 -3.18 -18.22 -2.96
N ALA A 116 -2.37 -18.23 -1.91
CA ALA A 116 -1.42 -19.30 -1.63
C ALA A 116 -2.11 -20.64 -1.33
N SER A 117 -3.34 -20.61 -0.82
CA SER A 117 -4.16 -21.81 -0.56
C SER A 117 -4.92 -22.30 -1.80
N GLY A 118 -4.77 -21.64 -2.97
CA GLY A 118 -5.45 -22.02 -4.22
C GLY A 118 -6.90 -21.54 -4.32
N ASP A 119 -7.43 -20.80 -3.35
CA ASP A 119 -8.79 -20.22 -3.39
C ASP A 119 -8.76 -18.84 -4.06
N SER A 120 -8.42 -18.82 -5.35
CA SER A 120 -8.27 -17.59 -6.13
C SER A 120 -9.55 -16.76 -6.17
N ALA A 121 -10.72 -17.40 -6.31
CA ALA A 121 -11.99 -16.68 -6.37
C ALA A 121 -12.26 -15.88 -5.09
N ARG A 122 -12.05 -16.51 -3.93
CA ARG A 122 -12.20 -15.86 -2.63
C ARG A 122 -11.14 -14.79 -2.38
N ALA A 123 -9.91 -15.04 -2.83
CA ALA A 123 -8.82 -14.08 -2.74
C ALA A 123 -9.14 -12.80 -3.52
N LEU A 124 -9.49 -12.92 -4.80
CA LEU A 124 -9.79 -11.78 -5.68
C LEU A 124 -10.98 -10.97 -5.16
N ASP A 125 -12.08 -11.63 -4.76
CA ASP A 125 -13.24 -10.96 -4.17
C ASP A 125 -12.86 -10.20 -2.88
N HIS A 126 -12.06 -10.82 -2.00
CA HIS A 126 -11.59 -10.21 -0.78
C HIS A 126 -10.69 -8.99 -1.05
N LEU A 127 -9.67 -9.15 -1.89
CA LEU A 127 -8.73 -8.08 -2.23
C LEU A 127 -9.43 -6.89 -2.92
N ARG A 128 -10.37 -7.17 -3.84
CA ARG A 128 -11.16 -6.13 -4.52
C ARG A 128 -12.00 -5.33 -3.53
N ARG A 129 -12.70 -5.98 -2.61
CA ARG A 129 -13.53 -5.31 -1.58
C ARG A 129 -12.74 -4.39 -0.66
N HIS A 130 -11.46 -4.67 -0.43
CA HIS A 130 -10.61 -3.87 0.46
C HIS A 130 -9.70 -2.89 -0.29
N GLY A 131 -9.89 -2.69 -1.60
CA GLY A 131 -9.11 -1.75 -2.41
C GLY A 131 -7.63 -2.12 -2.49
N LEU A 132 -7.34 -3.42 -2.55
CA LEU A 132 -6.01 -4.02 -2.63
C LEU A 132 -5.72 -4.63 -4.00
N LEU A 133 -6.72 -4.66 -4.88
CA LEU A 133 -6.65 -5.19 -6.22
C LEU A 133 -7.09 -4.12 -7.20
N VAL A 134 -6.31 -3.94 -8.24
CA VAL A 134 -6.64 -3.12 -9.40
C VAL A 134 -6.79 -4.03 -10.60
N VAL A 135 -7.89 -3.89 -11.31
CA VAL A 135 -8.07 -4.53 -12.61
C VAL A 135 -7.44 -3.64 -13.66
N VAL A 136 -6.42 -4.15 -14.33
CA VAL A 136 -5.71 -3.46 -15.41
C VAL A 136 -6.32 -3.90 -16.73
N PRO A 137 -6.99 -3.02 -17.46
CA PRO A 137 -7.64 -3.37 -18.71
C PRO A 137 -6.66 -3.46 -19.87
N GLN A 138 -6.99 -4.31 -20.86
CA GLN A 138 -6.35 -4.25 -22.16
C GLN A 138 -6.76 -2.96 -22.88
N LEU A 139 -5.78 -2.15 -23.28
CA LEU A 139 -6.01 -0.90 -23.99
C LEU A 139 -6.46 -1.17 -25.44
N LYS A 140 -7.47 -0.44 -25.90
CA LYS A 140 -7.99 -0.57 -27.27
C LYS A 140 -7.03 -0.06 -28.34
N ALA A 141 -6.19 0.89 -27.95
CA ALA A 141 -5.14 1.46 -28.80
C ALA A 141 -3.88 1.65 -27.92
N GLU A 142 -2.75 1.69 -28.56
CA GLU A 142 -1.47 1.99 -27.92
C GLU A 142 -1.39 3.51 -27.65
N PRO A 143 -1.13 3.94 -26.39
CA PRO A 143 -0.84 5.33 -26.10
C PRO A 143 0.45 5.79 -26.82
N ARG A 144 0.48 7.04 -27.21
CA ARG A 144 1.72 7.67 -27.67
C ARG A 144 2.44 8.21 -26.44
N ILE A 145 3.67 7.83 -26.28
CA ILE A 145 4.46 8.25 -25.12
C ILE A 145 5.01 9.66 -25.39
N ASP A 146 4.23 10.69 -25.04
CA ASP A 146 4.61 12.10 -25.20
C ASP A 146 4.43 12.94 -23.93
N GLY A 147 3.95 12.33 -22.85
CA GLY A 147 3.74 12.95 -21.54
C GLY A 147 2.32 13.50 -21.34
N GLU A 148 1.47 13.49 -22.35
CA GLU A 148 0.09 13.98 -22.30
C GLU A 148 -0.89 12.79 -22.15
N MET A 149 -1.82 12.86 -21.19
CA MET A 149 -2.84 11.83 -20.98
C MET A 149 -4.13 12.14 -21.75
N ASP A 150 -4.00 12.61 -22.99
CA ASP A 150 -5.15 13.12 -23.75
C ASP A 150 -5.71 12.14 -24.78
N GLU A 151 -5.03 11.02 -25.04
CA GLU A 151 -5.51 10.04 -26.00
C GLU A 151 -6.66 9.20 -25.44
N ARG A 152 -7.53 8.79 -26.35
CA ARG A 152 -8.62 7.86 -26.06
C ARG A 152 -8.14 6.50 -25.52
N ALA A 153 -6.86 6.17 -25.70
CA ALA A 153 -6.26 4.97 -25.15
C ALA A 153 -6.41 4.95 -23.62
N TRP A 154 -6.23 6.10 -22.96
CA TRP A 154 -6.31 6.25 -21.51
C TRP A 154 -7.74 6.27 -20.94
N GLU A 155 -8.78 6.50 -21.80
CA GLU A 155 -10.18 6.52 -21.33
C GLU A 155 -10.62 5.22 -20.64
N SER A 156 -10.00 4.08 -20.98
CA SER A 156 -10.30 2.78 -20.37
C SER A 156 -9.30 2.35 -19.30
N ALA A 157 -8.25 3.11 -19.06
CA ALA A 157 -7.22 2.77 -18.09
C ALA A 157 -7.78 2.66 -16.66
N ALA A 158 -7.15 1.83 -15.85
CA ALA A 158 -7.42 1.82 -14.41
C ALA A 158 -6.82 3.05 -13.75
N HIS A 159 -7.53 3.63 -12.77
CA HIS A 159 -7.09 4.83 -12.06
C HIS A 159 -6.82 4.56 -10.58
N LEU A 160 -5.66 4.94 -10.11
CA LEU A 160 -5.26 4.94 -8.71
C LEU A 160 -5.15 6.40 -8.23
N THR A 161 -5.98 6.79 -7.28
CA THR A 161 -6.07 8.20 -6.82
C THR A 161 -5.95 8.36 -5.30
N GLU A 162 -6.14 7.28 -4.54
CA GLU A 162 -6.18 7.33 -3.07
C GLU A 162 -4.80 7.10 -2.45
N PHE A 163 -3.93 8.11 -2.55
CA PHE A 163 -2.60 8.06 -1.94
C PHE A 163 -2.66 8.42 -0.46
N GLN A 164 -1.84 7.75 0.34
CA GLN A 164 -1.69 7.94 1.77
C GLN A 164 -0.23 8.23 2.13
N GLN A 165 -0.01 9.10 3.09
CA GLN A 165 1.33 9.42 3.56
C GLN A 165 1.98 8.23 4.24
N LEU A 166 3.27 8.01 3.96
CA LEU A 166 4.11 7.05 4.67
C LEU A 166 4.11 7.39 6.17
N PRO A 167 3.80 6.44 7.03
CA PRO A 167 3.65 6.73 8.45
C PRO A 167 5.00 6.97 9.12
N ARG A 168 5.44 8.24 9.21
CA ARG A 168 6.57 8.62 10.08
C ARG A 168 6.22 8.44 11.57
N SER A 169 4.91 8.43 11.90
CA SER A 169 4.37 8.31 13.28
C SER A 169 3.44 7.13 13.48
N GLN A 170 3.51 6.10 12.65
CA GLN A 170 2.60 4.93 12.64
C GLN A 170 1.12 5.27 12.36
N ARG A 171 0.82 6.44 11.79
CA ARG A 171 -0.53 6.87 11.45
C ARG A 171 -0.62 7.15 9.96
N PHE A 172 -1.35 6.31 9.25
CA PHE A 172 -1.68 6.56 7.86
C PHE A 172 -2.59 7.79 7.77
N ARG A 173 -2.26 8.71 6.88
CA ARG A 173 -3.06 9.89 6.58
C ARG A 173 -3.22 10.00 5.08
N LYS A 174 -4.33 10.54 4.63
CA LYS A 174 -4.47 10.90 3.20
C LYS A 174 -3.32 11.85 2.82
N ALA A 175 -2.73 11.61 1.67
CA ALA A 175 -1.73 12.51 1.10
C ALA A 175 -2.35 13.90 0.88
N ARG A 176 -1.59 14.96 1.14
CA ARG A 176 -2.04 16.34 0.94
C ARG A 176 -1.96 16.73 -0.53
N VAL A 177 -0.90 16.26 -1.21
CA VAL A 177 -0.74 16.46 -2.64
C VAL A 177 -1.48 15.38 -3.41
N ARG A 178 -2.29 15.81 -4.38
CA ARG A 178 -3.05 14.87 -5.22
C ARG A 178 -2.12 14.20 -6.22
N SER A 179 -2.26 12.89 -6.33
CA SER A 179 -1.49 12.05 -7.23
C SER A 179 -2.43 11.06 -7.92
N GLU A 180 -2.18 10.80 -9.20
CA GLU A 180 -2.93 9.81 -9.97
C GLU A 180 -1.94 8.90 -10.69
N VAL A 181 -2.29 7.61 -10.79
CA VAL A 181 -1.59 6.66 -11.64
C VAL A 181 -2.63 5.97 -12.52
N LEU A 182 -2.39 5.97 -13.82
CA LEU A 182 -3.19 5.30 -14.82
C LEU A 182 -2.45 4.02 -15.25
N LEU A 183 -3.17 2.93 -15.40
CA LEU A 183 -2.61 1.63 -15.77
C LEU A 183 -3.43 0.99 -16.87
N GLY A 184 -2.76 0.49 -17.88
CA GLY A 184 -3.33 -0.31 -18.93
C GLY A 184 -2.26 -1.22 -19.52
N TYR A 185 -2.64 -2.25 -20.24
CA TYR A 185 -1.68 -3.09 -20.94
C TYR A 185 -2.11 -3.33 -22.38
N ARG A 186 -1.14 -3.63 -23.22
CA ARG A 186 -1.38 -4.05 -24.60
C ARG A 186 -0.24 -4.93 -25.07
N ASP A 187 -0.58 -6.06 -25.65
CA ASP A 187 0.40 -7.07 -26.06
C ASP A 187 1.34 -7.43 -24.89
N ASP A 188 2.64 -7.23 -25.01
CA ASP A 188 3.63 -7.54 -24.00
C ASP A 188 3.97 -6.36 -23.07
N ASP A 189 3.31 -5.21 -23.27
CA ASP A 189 3.71 -3.95 -22.62
C ASP A 189 2.67 -3.48 -21.58
N LEU A 190 3.17 -3.03 -20.43
CA LEU A 190 2.43 -2.29 -19.43
C LEU A 190 2.63 -0.79 -19.69
N PHE A 191 1.53 -0.08 -19.84
CA PHE A 191 1.48 1.37 -19.99
C PHE A 191 1.13 2.01 -18.66
N ILE A 192 1.94 2.95 -18.22
CA ILE A 192 1.74 3.68 -16.97
C ILE A 192 1.74 5.18 -17.25
N GLY A 193 0.66 5.84 -16.84
CA GLY A 193 0.59 7.29 -16.76
C GLY A 193 0.63 7.74 -15.31
N VAL A 194 1.38 8.79 -15.00
CA VAL A 194 1.36 9.41 -13.66
C VAL A 194 1.02 10.88 -13.79
N VAL A 195 0.19 11.39 -12.88
CA VAL A 195 -0.17 12.82 -12.82
C VAL A 195 0.07 13.33 -11.39
N ALA A 196 0.91 14.34 -11.30
CA ALA A 196 1.29 14.98 -10.05
C ALA A 196 0.72 16.40 -9.99
N HIS A 197 -0.30 16.62 -9.16
CA HIS A 197 -0.87 17.95 -8.95
C HIS A 197 -0.04 18.71 -7.91
N GLN A 198 0.37 19.93 -8.24
CA GLN A 198 1.06 20.87 -7.35
C GLN A 198 1.02 22.27 -7.94
N ASP A 199 0.99 23.28 -7.08
CA ASP A 199 0.95 24.69 -7.51
C ASP A 199 2.37 25.26 -7.75
N GLU A 200 3.38 24.63 -7.17
CA GLU A 200 4.78 25.02 -7.30
C GLU A 200 5.44 24.38 -8.51
N GLU A 201 6.43 25.03 -9.08
CA GLU A 201 7.31 24.43 -10.08
C GLU A 201 7.96 23.15 -9.50
N PRO A 202 7.91 22.03 -10.24
CA PRO A 202 8.49 20.80 -9.76
C PRO A 202 10.02 20.91 -9.59
N ILE A 203 10.52 20.39 -8.50
CA ILE A 203 11.96 20.32 -8.25
C ILE A 203 12.52 19.07 -8.93
N ALA A 204 13.21 19.26 -10.05
CA ALA A 204 13.87 18.22 -10.80
C ALA A 204 15.30 18.65 -11.14
N ARG A 205 16.27 17.97 -10.57
CA ARG A 205 17.71 18.29 -10.69
C ARG A 205 18.49 17.18 -11.37
N ALA A 206 18.09 15.94 -11.15
CA ALA A 206 18.71 14.79 -11.80
C ALA A 206 18.29 14.75 -13.28
N THR A 207 19.28 14.70 -14.16
CA THR A 207 19.11 14.64 -15.63
C THR A 207 19.69 13.38 -16.23
N GLU A 208 20.52 12.67 -15.47
CA GLU A 208 21.20 11.46 -15.91
C GLU A 208 20.40 10.22 -15.50
N HIS A 209 20.42 9.19 -16.35
CA HIS A 209 19.91 7.88 -16.01
C HIS A 209 20.66 7.34 -14.78
N ASP A 210 19.95 6.72 -13.87
CA ASP A 210 20.45 6.25 -12.55
C ASP A 210 21.07 7.33 -11.66
N GLY A 211 20.77 8.59 -11.96
CA GLY A 211 21.11 9.72 -11.09
C GLY A 211 20.27 9.72 -9.79
N SER A 212 20.43 10.78 -8.99
CA SER A 212 19.67 10.97 -7.73
C SER A 212 18.21 11.37 -7.98
N VAL A 213 17.51 10.68 -8.87
CA VAL A 213 16.13 10.98 -9.28
C VAL A 213 15.16 10.91 -8.08
N GLY A 214 15.44 10.05 -7.10
CA GLY A 214 14.64 9.90 -5.89
C GLY A 214 14.70 11.09 -4.91
N ASP A 215 15.64 12.02 -5.10
CA ASP A 215 15.75 13.25 -4.31
C ASP A 215 14.91 14.42 -4.90
N ASP A 216 14.31 14.20 -6.06
CA ASP A 216 13.48 15.16 -6.80
C ASP A 216 11.99 14.97 -6.51
N ASP A 217 11.14 15.89 -7.02
CA ASP A 217 9.72 15.60 -7.18
C ASP A 217 9.57 14.44 -8.16
N CYS A 218 9.26 13.26 -7.64
CA CYS A 218 9.29 12.03 -8.42
C CYS A 218 8.14 11.08 -8.09
N PHE A 219 7.86 10.16 -9.01
CA PHE A 219 7.12 8.93 -8.74
C PHE A 219 8.07 7.74 -8.67
N GLU A 220 7.75 6.83 -7.76
CA GLU A 220 8.39 5.53 -7.64
C GLU A 220 7.34 4.45 -7.90
N LEU A 221 7.63 3.56 -8.81
CA LEU A 221 6.80 2.42 -9.19
C LEU A 221 7.49 1.14 -8.76
N PHE A 222 6.78 0.27 -8.06
CA PHE A 222 7.30 -1.00 -7.54
C PHE A 222 6.49 -2.14 -8.13
N ILE A 223 7.16 -3.10 -8.77
CA ILE A 223 6.53 -4.19 -9.53
C ILE A 223 7.15 -5.52 -9.14
N ASP A 224 6.34 -6.41 -8.57
CA ASP A 224 6.69 -7.80 -8.21
C ASP A 224 5.92 -8.73 -9.15
N VAL A 225 6.56 -9.18 -10.23
CA VAL A 225 5.90 -9.90 -11.32
C VAL A 225 5.67 -11.38 -11.03
N ASP A 226 6.41 -11.97 -10.11
CA ASP A 226 6.32 -13.39 -9.74
C ASP A 226 5.61 -13.64 -8.41
N LEU A 227 5.23 -12.56 -7.72
CA LEU A 227 4.54 -12.56 -6.43
C LEU A 227 5.31 -13.29 -5.32
N ASP A 228 6.64 -13.34 -5.40
CA ASP A 228 7.48 -13.97 -4.38
C ASP A 228 7.56 -13.15 -3.09
N GLN A 229 7.09 -11.87 -3.13
CA GLN A 229 7.08 -10.92 -2.02
C GLN A 229 8.49 -10.61 -1.48
N ARG A 230 9.50 -10.74 -2.31
CA ARG A 230 10.91 -10.53 -1.98
C ARG A 230 11.63 -9.73 -3.04
N SER A 231 11.52 -10.17 -4.28
CA SER A 231 12.13 -9.51 -5.43
C SER A 231 11.14 -8.58 -6.11
N TYR A 232 11.62 -7.49 -6.69
CA TYR A 232 10.79 -6.52 -7.41
C TYR A 232 11.64 -5.59 -8.24
N HIS A 233 11.02 -4.99 -9.25
CA HIS A 233 11.57 -3.87 -10.00
C HIS A 233 11.11 -2.55 -9.40
N GLN A 234 11.99 -1.57 -9.35
CA GLN A 234 11.69 -0.19 -8.97
C GLN A 234 12.06 0.74 -10.11
N ILE A 235 11.13 1.57 -10.51
CA ILE A 235 11.34 2.63 -11.50
C ILE A 235 11.05 3.95 -10.82
N ILE A 236 11.98 4.89 -10.90
CA ILE A 236 11.83 6.25 -10.36
C ILE A 236 11.90 7.21 -11.56
N VAL A 237 10.94 8.13 -11.62
CA VAL A 237 10.88 9.12 -12.69
C VAL A 237 10.52 10.49 -12.13
N ASN A 238 11.18 11.54 -12.60
CA ASN A 238 10.89 12.93 -12.25
C ASN A 238 10.16 13.69 -13.38
N SER A 239 9.91 14.97 -13.19
CA SER A 239 9.14 15.82 -14.12
C SER A 239 9.89 16.21 -15.42
N ILE A 240 11.18 15.89 -15.55
CA ILE A 240 12.01 16.13 -16.76
C ILE A 240 12.47 14.83 -17.42
N PRO A 241 11.68 13.83 -17.43
CA PRO A 241 11.72 12.39 -17.56
C PRO A 241 13.11 11.72 -17.33
N ALA A 242 13.88 12.21 -16.34
CA ALA A 242 15.04 11.46 -15.88
C ALA A 242 14.57 10.21 -15.14
N LEU A 243 15.19 9.10 -15.44
CA LEU A 243 14.82 7.76 -15.01
C LEU A 243 15.94 7.15 -14.16
N ALA A 244 15.55 6.44 -13.09
CA ALA A 244 16.41 5.48 -12.41
C ALA A 244 15.65 4.18 -12.23
N ASP A 245 16.25 3.06 -12.58
CA ASP A 245 15.61 1.76 -12.54
C ASP A 245 16.50 0.71 -11.87
N PHE A 246 15.88 -0.14 -11.06
CA PHE A 246 16.58 -1.08 -10.20
C PHE A 246 15.87 -2.42 -10.17
N TYR A 247 16.62 -3.49 -10.06
CA TYR A 247 16.11 -4.79 -9.64
C TYR A 247 16.57 -5.09 -8.21
N ASN A 248 15.62 -5.37 -7.34
CA ASN A 248 15.88 -5.78 -5.98
C ASN A 248 15.58 -7.27 -5.82
N ASP A 249 16.59 -8.06 -5.54
CA ASP A 249 16.51 -9.51 -5.34
C ASP A 249 16.14 -9.91 -3.89
N GLY A 250 15.86 -8.93 -3.05
CA GLY A 250 15.57 -9.12 -1.62
C GLY A 250 16.80 -9.36 -0.75
N SER A 251 18.01 -9.36 -1.30
CA SER A 251 19.26 -9.53 -0.53
C SER A 251 19.83 -8.22 0.00
N THR A 252 19.48 -7.11 -0.64
CA THR A 252 19.91 -5.76 -0.27
C THR A 252 18.72 -4.83 -0.06
N ARG A 253 18.96 -3.69 0.59
CA ARG A 253 17.92 -2.68 0.85
C ARG A 253 17.60 -1.80 -0.37
N HIS A 254 18.56 -1.70 -1.29
CA HIS A 254 18.54 -0.73 -2.36
C HIS A 254 18.81 -1.43 -3.68
N GLY A 255 18.21 -2.35 -4.17
CA GLY A 255 18.38 -2.96 -5.47
C GLY A 255 19.79 -2.88 -6.11
N THR A 256 19.98 -3.49 -7.22
CA THR A 256 21.17 -3.32 -8.03
C THR A 256 20.85 -2.39 -9.20
N PRO A 257 21.67 -1.37 -9.49
CA PRO A 257 21.50 -0.50 -10.65
C PRO A 257 21.90 -1.18 -11.96
N ASP A 258 22.26 -2.47 -11.91
CA ASP A 258 22.70 -3.22 -13.08
C ASP A 258 21.53 -3.66 -13.99
N TRP A 259 20.29 -3.53 -13.53
CA TRP A 259 19.12 -3.76 -14.35
C TRP A 259 18.75 -2.48 -15.09
N ASN A 260 18.64 -2.57 -16.40
CA ASN A 260 18.22 -1.47 -17.26
C ASN A 260 17.08 -1.99 -18.15
N GLY A 261 15.86 -1.56 -17.86
CA GLY A 261 14.67 -1.89 -18.66
C GLY A 261 14.64 -1.08 -19.96
N ALA A 262 14.09 -1.67 -21.02
CA ALA A 262 13.71 -0.90 -22.20
C ALA A 262 12.43 -0.12 -21.85
N ILE A 263 12.60 1.12 -21.37
CA ILE A 263 11.53 2.01 -20.90
C ILE A 263 11.48 3.23 -21.81
N ASP A 264 10.39 3.38 -22.56
CA ASP A 264 10.11 4.65 -23.22
C ASP A 264 9.41 5.56 -22.19
N VAL A 265 9.88 6.80 -22.06
CA VAL A 265 9.37 7.75 -21.08
C VAL A 265 9.30 9.15 -21.66
N ALA A 266 8.22 9.87 -21.40
CA ALA A 266 8.04 11.27 -21.73
C ALA A 266 7.30 12.01 -20.63
N SER A 267 7.53 13.31 -20.49
CA SER A 267 6.86 14.15 -19.51
C SER A 267 6.44 15.49 -20.06
N VAL A 268 5.37 16.04 -19.45
CA VAL A 268 4.92 17.42 -19.69
C VAL A 268 4.69 18.10 -18.35
N SER A 269 5.18 19.34 -18.21
CA SER A 269 4.92 20.19 -17.05
C SER A 269 3.96 21.31 -17.45
N GLU A 270 2.87 21.43 -16.69
CA GLU A 270 1.89 22.49 -16.80
C GLU A 270 1.92 23.40 -15.54
N LYS A 271 1.06 24.38 -15.47
CA LYS A 271 1.07 25.35 -14.37
C LYS A 271 0.77 24.74 -13.00
N ASP A 272 -0.11 23.75 -12.93
CA ASP A 272 -0.67 23.19 -11.69
C ASP A 272 -0.48 21.66 -11.58
N ARG A 273 0.27 21.10 -12.53
CA ARG A 273 0.58 19.66 -12.55
C ARG A 273 1.78 19.38 -13.48
N TRP A 274 2.35 18.23 -13.28
CA TRP A 274 3.19 17.57 -14.28
C TRP A 274 2.72 16.13 -14.47
N SER A 275 3.00 15.59 -15.63
CA SER A 275 2.62 14.23 -16.00
C SER A 275 3.77 13.50 -16.67
N VAL A 276 3.78 12.20 -16.54
CA VAL A 276 4.72 11.30 -17.21
C VAL A 276 3.96 10.11 -17.76
N GLU A 277 4.28 9.75 -18.98
CA GLU A 277 3.91 8.48 -19.58
C GLU A 277 5.13 7.60 -19.72
N LEU A 278 4.97 6.31 -19.47
CA LEU A 278 6.03 5.34 -19.69
C LEU A 278 5.46 3.98 -20.11
N THR A 279 6.27 3.22 -20.84
CA THR A 279 6.02 1.81 -21.16
C THR A 279 7.05 0.93 -20.52
N LEU A 280 6.64 -0.27 -20.12
CA LEU A 280 7.47 -1.30 -19.54
C LEU A 280 7.20 -2.62 -20.25
N SER A 281 8.21 -3.22 -20.87
CA SER A 281 8.04 -4.56 -21.42
C SER A 281 8.01 -5.61 -20.31
N ALA A 282 6.98 -6.44 -20.29
CA ALA A 282 6.88 -7.55 -19.35
C ALA A 282 8.05 -8.53 -19.48
N ARG A 283 8.66 -8.64 -20.67
CA ARG A 283 9.83 -9.48 -20.91
C ARG A 283 11.05 -8.98 -20.17
N ASP A 284 11.25 -7.65 -20.16
CA ASP A 284 12.39 -7.03 -19.46
C ASP A 284 12.22 -7.13 -17.95
N LEU A 285 10.98 -7.11 -17.47
CA LEU A 285 10.68 -7.38 -16.07
C LEU A 285 10.90 -8.86 -15.69
N GLY A 286 11.24 -9.74 -16.65
CA GLY A 286 11.44 -11.18 -16.41
C GLY A 286 10.16 -11.92 -16.01
N GLY A 287 9.02 -11.26 -16.17
CA GLY A 287 7.72 -11.74 -15.76
C GLY A 287 6.97 -12.48 -16.85
N LYS A 288 5.80 -12.93 -16.47
CA LYS A 288 4.81 -13.43 -17.42
C LYS A 288 4.22 -12.25 -18.18
N ILE A 289 4.06 -12.41 -19.48
CA ILE A 289 3.32 -11.46 -20.31
C ILE A 289 1.93 -11.26 -19.68
N PRO A 290 1.42 -10.01 -19.57
CA PRO A 290 0.08 -9.76 -19.11
C PRO A 290 -0.97 -10.46 -19.97
N GLU A 291 -1.62 -11.44 -19.41
CA GLU A 291 -2.73 -12.16 -20.01
C GLU A 291 -3.91 -12.10 -19.04
N GLU A 292 -5.13 -12.34 -19.54
CA GLU A 292 -6.32 -12.42 -18.70
C GLU A 292 -6.10 -13.37 -17.51
N GLY A 293 -6.29 -12.86 -16.29
CA GLY A 293 -6.09 -13.60 -15.05
C GLY A 293 -4.67 -13.56 -14.47
N THR A 294 -3.69 -12.95 -15.16
CA THR A 294 -2.35 -12.74 -14.62
C THR A 294 -2.40 -11.79 -13.42
N LEU A 295 -1.64 -12.09 -12.37
CA LEU A 295 -1.50 -11.26 -11.19
C LEU A 295 -0.04 -10.82 -11.01
N TRP A 296 0.15 -9.52 -10.75
CA TRP A 296 1.43 -8.95 -10.30
C TRP A 296 1.26 -8.21 -8.98
N GLY A 297 2.32 -8.12 -8.19
CA GLY A 297 2.40 -7.21 -7.06
C GLY A 297 2.73 -5.80 -7.55
N PHE A 298 2.11 -4.77 -6.93
CA PHE A 298 2.32 -3.39 -7.33
C PHE A 298 2.18 -2.42 -6.18
N ASN A 299 3.00 -1.40 -6.18
CA ASN A 299 2.79 -0.18 -5.41
C ASN A 299 3.28 1.03 -6.20
N ALA A 300 2.75 2.18 -5.89
CA ALA A 300 3.20 3.45 -6.42
C ALA A 300 3.40 4.43 -5.26
N ALA A 301 4.45 5.23 -5.34
CA ALA A 301 4.72 6.29 -4.39
C ALA A 301 5.05 7.59 -5.12
N ARG A 302 4.83 8.72 -4.45
CA ARG A 302 5.23 10.05 -4.89
C ARG A 302 5.99 10.74 -3.78
N TYR A 303 7.14 11.28 -4.08
CA TYR A 303 7.83 12.24 -3.24
C TYR A 303 7.57 13.65 -3.75
N HIS A 304 7.11 14.53 -2.86
CA HIS A 304 6.91 15.96 -3.09
C HIS A 304 7.87 16.74 -2.21
N VAL A 305 8.92 17.29 -2.81
CA VAL A 305 10.06 17.89 -2.13
C VAL A 305 9.66 19.10 -1.29
N ALA A 306 8.85 20.01 -1.87
CA ALA A 306 8.50 21.27 -1.20
C ALA A 306 7.77 21.08 0.13
N SER A 307 6.97 20.02 0.28
CA SER A 307 6.27 19.71 1.54
C SER A 307 6.91 18.59 2.34
N ASP A 308 8.01 18.00 1.86
CA ASP A 308 8.64 16.79 2.42
C ASP A 308 7.59 15.68 2.63
N GLU A 309 6.73 15.48 1.63
CA GLU A 309 5.66 14.51 1.68
C GLU A 309 5.97 13.31 0.81
N TYR A 310 5.92 12.12 1.41
CA TYR A 310 6.02 10.85 0.73
C TYR A 310 4.68 10.11 0.82
N GLY A 311 3.94 10.12 -0.28
CA GLY A 311 2.63 9.46 -0.41
C GLY A 311 2.76 8.13 -1.12
N GLN A 312 1.96 7.14 -0.74
CA GLN A 312 1.88 5.83 -1.40
C GLN A 312 0.43 5.45 -1.67
N TRP A 313 0.19 4.73 -2.75
CA TRP A 313 -1.12 4.12 -3.02
C TRP A 313 -1.48 3.12 -1.91
N LEU A 314 -0.61 2.18 -1.61
CA LEU A 314 -0.73 1.33 -0.43
C LEU A 314 0.42 1.64 0.54
N PRO A 315 0.09 2.22 1.70
CA PRO A 315 1.12 2.62 2.65
C PRO A 315 1.79 1.39 3.27
N THR A 316 3.10 1.40 3.23
CA THR A 316 3.94 0.35 3.78
C THR A 316 4.59 0.79 5.10
N PRO A 317 4.69 -0.06 6.11
CA PRO A 317 5.33 0.31 7.37
C PRO A 317 6.84 0.57 7.20
N ASN A 318 7.31 1.73 7.67
CA ASN A 318 8.72 2.12 7.79
C ASN A 318 9.51 2.28 6.48
N SER A 319 9.11 1.73 5.37
CA SER A 319 9.81 1.78 4.09
C SER A 319 8.87 1.42 2.95
N ALA A 320 9.04 2.04 1.78
CA ALA A 320 8.34 1.65 0.56
C ALA A 320 8.81 0.28 0.01
N HIS A 321 10.05 -0.10 0.32
CA HIS A 321 10.67 -1.35 -0.09
C HIS A 321 10.13 -2.54 0.72
N ARG A 322 8.83 -2.80 0.58
CA ARG A 322 8.11 -3.86 1.30
C ARG A 322 7.16 -4.60 0.35
N PRO A 323 7.70 -5.47 -0.54
CA PRO A 323 6.89 -6.19 -1.52
C PRO A 323 5.83 -7.09 -0.86
N ASP A 324 6.08 -7.53 0.37
CA ASP A 324 5.09 -8.23 1.20
C ASP A 324 3.87 -7.36 1.60
N HIS A 325 3.87 -6.07 1.25
CA HIS A 325 2.77 -5.11 1.49
C HIS A 325 2.22 -4.49 0.19
N PHE A 326 2.75 -4.83 -0.97
CA PHE A 326 2.23 -4.33 -2.25
C PHE A 326 0.80 -4.83 -2.48
N GLY A 327 0.01 -4.07 -3.21
CA GLY A 327 -1.27 -4.52 -3.73
C GLY A 327 -1.11 -5.43 -4.93
N PHE A 328 -2.19 -5.65 -5.64
CA PHE A 328 -2.22 -6.57 -6.77
C PHE A 328 -2.76 -5.88 -8.02
N LEU A 329 -2.14 -6.15 -9.15
CA LEU A 329 -2.68 -5.90 -10.48
C LEU A 329 -3.25 -7.21 -11.01
N LEU A 330 -4.49 -7.18 -11.47
CA LEU A 330 -5.13 -8.28 -12.19
C LEU A 330 -5.34 -7.82 -13.63
N PHE A 331 -4.76 -8.51 -14.60
CA PHE A 331 -4.90 -8.19 -16.01
C PHE A 331 -6.17 -8.83 -16.57
N GLU A 332 -7.07 -8.04 -17.19
CA GLU A 332 -8.35 -8.45 -17.78
C GLU A 332 -8.56 -7.86 -19.18
#